data_c4511ca4b4c0e6f3545e9641ff1087c8
#
_entry.id   c4511ca4b4c0e6f3545e9641ff1087c8
#
_cell.length_a   1.000
_cell.length_b   1.000
_cell.length_c   1.000
_cell.angle_alpha   90.00
_cell.angle_beta   90.00
_cell.angle_gamma   90.00
#
_symmetry.space_group_name_H-M   'P 1'
#
loop_
_entity.id
_entity.type
_entity.pdbx_description
1 polymer ?
#
loop_
_entity_poly.entity_id
_entity_poly.type
_entity_poly.pdbx_seq_one_letter_code
_entity_poly.pdbx_strand_id
1 'polypeptide(L)'
;MTKPVSVQTPESAMRLWVNEVSRIFHDWLINDEDKNWFMDLVTDLVNNGFRIKVERKELFVTNRPKWGDLLKLDAPVKLYEEIKDPSKLKRQLENMLEDYNIANRGKMNLVFFDDCIEHILRISWILRQPRGNAMLIGVGGSGK
;
A
#
# COMPACT_ATOMS: atom_id res chain seq x y z
N MET A 1 19.11 1.27 -8.93
CA MET A 1 19.35 0.80 -7.55
C MET A 1 18.02 0.32 -6.99
N THR A 2 17.90 -0.96 -6.69
CA THR A 2 16.72 -1.50 -5.99
C THR A 2 16.68 -0.95 -4.58
N LYS A 3 15.57 -0.34 -4.20
CA LYS A 3 15.40 0.19 -2.83
C LYS A 3 15.36 -0.99 -1.84
N PRO A 4 15.93 -0.87 -0.65
CA PRO A 4 15.96 -1.94 0.33
C PRO A 4 14.54 -2.31 0.79
N VAL A 5 14.31 -3.61 0.95
CA VAL A 5 13.04 -4.19 1.40
C VAL A 5 13.28 -4.95 2.70
N SER A 6 12.37 -4.77 3.67
CA SER A 6 12.45 -5.45 4.97
C SER A 6 11.69 -6.77 4.93
N VAL A 7 12.39 -7.84 4.54
CA VAL A 7 11.86 -9.21 4.58
C VAL A 7 12.79 -10.06 5.45
N GLN A 8 12.26 -10.59 6.55
CA GLN A 8 13.05 -11.36 7.52
C GLN A 8 12.56 -12.81 7.70
N THR A 9 11.31 -13.09 7.33
CA THR A 9 10.70 -14.40 7.52
C THR A 9 9.98 -14.85 6.24
N PRO A 10 9.77 -16.16 6.03
CA PRO A 10 8.97 -16.68 4.93
C PRO A 10 7.55 -16.10 4.89
N GLU A 11 6.94 -15.89 6.05
CA GLU A 11 5.63 -15.25 6.16
C GLU A 11 5.68 -13.78 5.67
N SER A 12 6.70 -13.02 6.07
CA SER A 12 6.90 -11.66 5.58
C SER A 12 7.12 -11.61 4.06
N ALA A 13 7.84 -12.60 3.51
CA ALA A 13 8.03 -12.74 2.06
C ALA A 13 6.71 -13.03 1.34
N MET A 14 5.90 -13.92 1.87
CA MET A 14 4.56 -14.24 1.35
C MET A 14 3.67 -12.99 1.38
N ARG A 15 3.62 -12.28 2.50
CA ARG A 15 2.81 -11.08 2.65
C ARG A 15 3.26 -9.95 1.70
N LEU A 16 4.57 -9.78 1.49
CA LEU A 16 5.09 -8.90 0.45
C LEU A 16 4.63 -9.33 -0.93
N TRP A 17 4.76 -10.62 -1.25
CA TRP A 17 4.35 -11.16 -2.55
C TRP A 17 2.85 -10.90 -2.80
N VAL A 18 1.98 -11.16 -1.82
CA VAL A 18 0.55 -10.88 -1.91
C VAL A 18 0.27 -9.38 -2.16
N ASN A 19 1.00 -8.49 -1.49
CA ASN A 19 0.88 -7.04 -1.74
C ASN A 19 1.27 -6.69 -3.17
N GLU A 20 2.42 -7.18 -3.66
CA GLU A 20 2.93 -6.82 -4.99
C GLU A 20 2.05 -7.38 -6.12
N VAL A 21 1.60 -8.64 -6.05
CA VAL A 21 0.69 -9.19 -7.04
C VAL A 21 -0.67 -8.49 -7.04
N SER A 22 -1.12 -8.03 -5.86
CA SER A 22 -2.34 -7.22 -5.77
C SER A 22 -2.18 -5.87 -6.47
N ARG A 23 -1.02 -5.21 -6.34
CA ARG A 23 -0.74 -3.93 -7.05
C ARG A 23 -0.70 -4.12 -8.56
N ILE A 24 -0.12 -5.25 -9.03
CA ILE A 24 0.08 -5.50 -10.47
C ILE A 24 -1.21 -6.00 -11.15
N PHE A 25 -1.99 -6.85 -10.49
CA PHE A 25 -3.11 -7.53 -11.11
C PHE A 25 -4.47 -7.10 -10.54
N HIS A 26 -4.68 -7.16 -9.22
CA HIS A 26 -5.97 -6.87 -8.61
C HIS A 26 -6.43 -5.42 -8.84
N ASP A 27 -5.53 -4.45 -8.79
CA ASP A 27 -5.87 -3.03 -8.92
C ASP A 27 -6.39 -2.66 -10.31
N TRP A 28 -6.17 -3.52 -11.32
CA TRP A 28 -6.70 -3.36 -12.67
C TRP A 28 -8.08 -3.98 -12.86
N LEU A 29 -8.52 -4.84 -11.95
CA LEU A 29 -9.81 -5.52 -12.07
C LEU A 29 -10.94 -4.55 -11.69
N ILE A 30 -11.96 -4.49 -12.55
CA ILE A 30 -13.08 -3.54 -12.41
C ILE A 30 -14.22 -4.19 -11.64
N ASN A 31 -14.64 -5.39 -12.05
CA ASN A 31 -15.79 -6.07 -11.48
C ASN A 31 -15.42 -6.93 -10.26
N ASP A 32 -16.43 -7.19 -9.43
CA ASP A 32 -16.23 -7.95 -8.19
C ASP A 32 -16.04 -9.46 -8.43
N GLU A 33 -16.53 -9.98 -9.53
CA GLU A 33 -16.37 -11.40 -9.91
C GLU A 33 -14.88 -11.70 -10.14
N ASP A 34 -14.22 -10.92 -10.99
CA ASP A 34 -12.79 -11.08 -11.27
C ASP A 34 -11.92 -10.82 -10.03
N LYS A 35 -12.29 -9.83 -9.20
CA LYS A 35 -11.61 -9.59 -7.92
C LYS A 35 -11.72 -10.77 -6.98
N ASN A 36 -12.91 -11.37 -6.89
CA ASN A 36 -13.15 -12.54 -6.07
C ASN A 36 -12.34 -13.74 -6.57
N TRP A 37 -12.39 -14.00 -7.88
CA TRP A 37 -11.61 -15.06 -8.51
C TRP A 37 -10.09 -14.87 -8.24
N PHE A 38 -9.59 -13.64 -8.38
CA PHE A 38 -8.18 -13.33 -8.09
C PHE A 38 -7.82 -13.64 -6.63
N MET A 39 -8.67 -13.25 -5.67
CA MET A 39 -8.42 -13.50 -4.26
C MET A 39 -8.39 -14.99 -3.92
N ASP A 40 -9.28 -15.79 -4.54
CA ASP A 40 -9.28 -17.24 -4.39
C ASP A 40 -8.02 -17.87 -4.98
N LEU A 41 -7.65 -17.48 -6.21
CA LEU A 41 -6.42 -17.94 -6.85
C LEU A 41 -5.17 -17.63 -6.01
N VAL A 42 -5.05 -16.40 -5.50
CA VAL A 42 -3.89 -16.01 -4.67
C VAL A 42 -3.88 -16.79 -3.37
N THR A 43 -5.04 -17.03 -2.75
CA THR A 43 -5.13 -17.84 -1.53
C THR A 43 -4.66 -19.27 -1.78
N ASP A 44 -5.06 -19.88 -2.87
CA ASP A 44 -4.60 -21.22 -3.26
C ASP A 44 -3.10 -21.28 -3.54
N LEU A 45 -2.57 -20.27 -4.23
CA LEU A 45 -1.13 -20.16 -4.49
C LEU A 45 -0.31 -19.98 -3.19
N VAL A 46 -0.83 -19.22 -2.22
CA VAL A 46 -0.20 -19.07 -0.91
C VAL A 46 -0.18 -20.40 -0.16
N ASN A 47 -1.31 -21.08 -0.09
CA ASN A 47 -1.44 -22.34 0.63
C ASN A 47 -0.55 -23.44 0.02
N ASN A 48 -0.49 -23.53 -1.28
CA ASN A 48 0.24 -24.57 -2.00
C ASN A 48 1.74 -24.22 -2.20
N GLY A 49 2.03 -22.96 -2.56
CA GLY A 49 3.38 -22.50 -2.89
C GLY A 49 4.24 -22.18 -1.67
N PHE A 50 3.71 -21.37 -0.76
CA PHE A 50 4.43 -21.01 0.49
C PHE A 50 4.21 -22.03 1.60
N ARG A 51 3.27 -22.96 1.45
CA ARG A 51 2.88 -23.95 2.46
C ARG A 51 2.43 -23.31 3.79
N ILE A 52 1.84 -22.13 3.71
CA ILE A 52 1.30 -21.36 4.83
C ILE A 52 -0.23 -21.44 4.71
N LYS A 53 -0.86 -22.12 5.67
CA LYS A 53 -2.33 -22.20 5.70
C LYS A 53 -2.92 -20.87 6.14
N VAL A 54 -3.64 -20.23 5.24
CA VAL A 54 -4.32 -18.96 5.50
C VAL A 54 -5.68 -18.96 4.81
N GLU A 55 -6.66 -18.35 5.45
CA GLU A 55 -7.98 -18.16 4.85
C GLU A 55 -8.03 -16.87 4.02
N ARG A 56 -8.81 -16.89 2.94
CA ARG A 56 -9.05 -15.72 2.08
C ARG A 56 -9.45 -14.49 2.89
N LYS A 57 -10.38 -14.66 3.85
CA LYS A 57 -10.87 -13.56 4.69
C LYS A 57 -9.77 -12.95 5.52
N GLU A 58 -8.90 -13.76 6.07
CA GLU A 58 -7.74 -13.29 6.82
C GLU A 58 -6.79 -12.49 5.93
N LEU A 59 -6.46 -13.05 4.76
CA LEU A 59 -5.47 -12.47 3.86
C LEU A 59 -5.91 -11.14 3.21
N PHE A 60 -7.20 -11.01 2.86
CA PHE A 60 -7.69 -9.86 2.08
C PHE A 60 -8.61 -8.91 2.83
N VAL A 61 -9.20 -9.33 3.96
CA VAL A 61 -10.15 -8.51 4.72
C VAL A 61 -9.58 -8.12 6.08
N THR A 62 -9.31 -9.11 6.94
CA THR A 62 -8.96 -8.86 8.36
C THR A 62 -7.52 -8.37 8.50
N ASN A 63 -6.58 -8.95 7.75
CA ASN A 63 -5.15 -8.68 7.91
C ASN A 63 -4.47 -8.48 6.54
N ARG A 64 -5.12 -7.71 5.66
CA ARG A 64 -4.60 -7.41 4.32
C ARG A 64 -3.20 -6.81 4.39
N PRO A 65 -2.21 -7.40 3.71
CA PRO A 65 -0.86 -6.86 3.68
C PRO A 65 -0.84 -5.46 3.07
N LYS A 66 -0.25 -4.52 3.79
CA LYS A 66 0.01 -3.16 3.29
C LYS A 66 1.49 -2.88 3.44
N TRP A 67 2.12 -2.44 2.37
CA TRP A 67 3.55 -2.14 2.35
C TRP A 67 3.80 -0.72 1.85
N GLY A 68 4.81 -0.08 2.41
CA GLY A 68 5.19 1.27 2.03
C GLY A 68 6.52 1.70 2.63
N ASP A 69 6.99 2.86 2.22
CA ASP A 69 8.22 3.49 2.70
C ASP A 69 7.97 4.83 3.43
N LEU A 70 6.73 5.00 3.91
CA LEU A 70 6.28 6.25 4.54
C LEU A 70 6.38 6.24 6.08
N LEU A 71 6.77 5.12 6.70
CA LEU A 71 6.82 5.02 8.18
C LEU A 71 8.02 5.75 8.80
N LYS A 72 9.12 5.93 8.07
CA LYS A 72 10.35 6.56 8.55
C LYS A 72 10.88 7.52 7.51
N LEU A 73 10.34 8.73 7.50
CA LEU A 73 10.70 9.75 6.51
C LEU A 73 12.07 10.37 6.74
N ASP A 74 12.48 10.49 8.00
CA ASP A 74 13.76 11.09 8.41
C ASP A 74 14.95 10.12 8.27
N ALA A 75 14.67 8.84 7.91
CA ALA A 75 15.74 7.89 7.72
C ALA A 75 16.52 8.18 6.43
N PRO A 76 17.87 8.13 6.46
CA PRO A 76 18.72 8.38 5.30
C PRO A 76 18.45 7.40 4.16
N VAL A 77 17.92 6.21 4.48
CA VAL A 77 17.48 5.20 3.53
C VAL A 77 16.03 4.84 3.84
N LYS A 78 15.13 5.14 2.91
CA LYS A 78 13.72 4.77 3.02
C LYS A 78 13.57 3.28 2.77
N LEU A 79 13.18 2.56 3.82
CA LEU A 79 12.96 1.12 3.79
C LEU A 79 11.52 0.81 3.39
N TYR A 80 11.34 -0.09 2.42
CA TYR A 80 10.02 -0.61 2.09
C TYR A 80 9.67 -1.72 3.07
N GLU A 81 8.74 -1.44 3.96
CA GLU A 81 8.38 -2.31 5.08
C GLU A 81 6.88 -2.51 5.20
N GLU A 82 6.48 -3.57 5.87
CA GLU A 82 5.08 -3.86 6.14
C GLU A 82 4.50 -2.89 7.16
N ILE A 83 3.32 -2.35 6.86
CA ILE A 83 2.56 -1.46 7.71
C ILE A 83 1.62 -2.31 8.58
N LYS A 84 2.11 -2.74 9.72
CA LYS A 84 1.36 -3.56 10.68
C LYS A 84 0.35 -2.75 11.49
N ASP A 85 0.60 -1.46 11.68
CA ASP A 85 -0.25 -0.55 12.44
C ASP A 85 -0.70 0.63 11.55
N PRO A 86 -1.93 0.59 11.02
CA PRO A 86 -2.48 1.69 10.21
C PRO A 86 -2.55 3.02 10.96
N SER A 87 -2.75 2.99 12.29
CA SER A 87 -2.84 4.21 13.10
C SER A 87 -1.50 4.95 13.17
N LYS A 88 -0.39 4.19 13.15
CA LYS A 88 0.95 4.77 13.09
C LYS A 88 1.21 5.47 11.76
N LEU A 89 0.80 4.84 10.64
CA LEU A 89 0.91 5.47 9.33
C LEU A 89 0.05 6.73 9.25
N LYS A 90 -1.19 6.68 9.74
CA LYS A 90 -2.09 7.83 9.75
C LYS A 90 -1.47 9.02 10.49
N ARG A 91 -0.96 8.81 11.71
CA ARG A 91 -0.25 9.86 12.47
C ARG A 91 0.95 10.42 11.71
N GLN A 92 1.71 9.56 11.03
CA GLN A 92 2.85 10.02 10.22
C GLN A 92 2.40 10.90 9.05
N LEU A 93 1.30 10.56 8.39
CA LEU A 93 0.73 11.39 7.32
C LEU A 93 0.17 12.73 7.86
N GLU A 94 -0.44 12.72 9.04
CA GLU A 94 -0.91 13.93 9.72
C GLU A 94 0.27 14.86 10.07
N ASN A 95 1.36 14.32 10.60
CA ASN A 95 2.58 15.10 10.86
C ASN A 95 3.16 15.69 9.56
N MET A 96 3.22 14.93 8.47
CA MET A 96 3.67 15.45 7.17
C MET A 96 2.81 16.59 6.67
N LEU A 97 1.49 16.49 6.85
CA LEU A 97 0.55 17.55 6.48
C LEU A 97 0.77 18.82 7.31
N GLU A 98 1.03 18.65 8.61
CA GLU A 98 1.35 19.77 9.49
C GLU A 98 2.65 20.45 9.09
N ASP A 99 3.72 19.69 8.86
CA ASP A 99 5.01 20.21 8.36
C ASP A 99 4.86 20.95 7.04
N TYR A 100 4.07 20.40 6.11
CA TYR A 100 3.76 21.06 4.85
C TYR A 100 3.03 22.39 5.07
N ASN A 101 2.04 22.41 5.96
CA ASN A 101 1.24 23.59 6.27
C ASN A 101 2.03 24.68 6.99
N ILE A 102 3.08 24.31 7.74
CA ILE A 102 4.03 25.26 8.35
C ILE A 102 4.94 25.87 7.28
N ALA A 103 5.43 25.04 6.35
CA ALA A 103 6.39 25.47 5.34
C ALA A 103 5.75 26.26 4.18
N ASN A 104 4.44 26.11 3.93
CA ASN A 104 3.77 26.67 2.78
C ASN A 104 2.66 27.67 3.17
N ARG A 105 2.47 28.72 2.35
CA ARG A 105 1.40 29.73 2.56
C ARG A 105 -0.01 29.18 2.29
N GLY A 106 -0.12 28.22 1.38
CA GLY A 106 -1.39 27.55 1.05
C GLY A 106 -1.61 26.37 1.96
N LYS A 107 -2.43 26.53 3.01
CA LYS A 107 -2.75 25.43 3.95
C LYS A 107 -3.69 24.43 3.30
N MET A 108 -3.41 23.14 3.49
CA MET A 108 -4.28 22.04 3.12
C MET A 108 -4.96 21.47 4.37
N ASN A 109 -6.28 21.27 4.29
CA ASN A 109 -7.07 20.61 5.32
C ASN A 109 -7.51 19.24 4.79
N LEU A 110 -6.64 18.24 4.95
CA LEU A 110 -6.90 16.88 4.48
C LEU A 110 -7.30 15.99 5.65
N VAL A 111 -8.25 15.10 5.40
CA VAL A 111 -8.66 14.06 6.35
C VAL A 111 -8.19 12.71 5.79
N PHE A 112 -7.37 11.99 6.57
CA PHE A 112 -6.87 10.67 6.19
C PHE A 112 -7.82 9.58 6.69
N PHE A 113 -8.59 9.00 5.77
CA PHE A 113 -9.41 7.81 5.98
C PHE A 113 -8.80 6.62 5.21
N ASP A 114 -9.26 5.41 5.48
CA ASP A 114 -8.60 4.19 5.01
C ASP A 114 -8.41 4.12 3.49
N ASP A 115 -9.44 4.48 2.71
CA ASP A 115 -9.33 4.49 1.25
C ASP A 115 -8.33 5.54 0.75
N CYS A 116 -8.29 6.72 1.38
CA CYS A 116 -7.32 7.76 1.08
C CYS A 116 -5.88 7.25 1.33
N ILE A 117 -5.66 6.60 2.46
CA ILE A 117 -4.36 6.00 2.80
C ILE A 117 -3.97 4.93 1.79
N GLU A 118 -4.91 4.08 1.37
CA GLU A 118 -4.64 3.09 0.31
C GLU A 118 -4.25 3.74 -1.02
N HIS A 119 -4.91 4.81 -1.43
CA HIS A 119 -4.52 5.56 -2.62
C HIS A 119 -3.13 6.18 -2.50
N ILE A 120 -2.80 6.75 -1.35
CA ILE A 120 -1.46 7.29 -1.09
C ILE A 120 -0.39 6.19 -1.22
N LEU A 121 -0.64 5.02 -0.64
CA LEU A 121 0.28 3.88 -0.75
C LEU A 121 0.45 3.40 -2.20
N ARG A 122 -0.64 3.35 -2.99
CA ARG A 122 -0.59 3.00 -4.42
C ARG A 122 0.24 3.99 -5.23
N ILE A 123 -0.02 5.28 -5.04
CA ILE A 123 0.72 6.34 -5.74
C ILE A 123 2.21 6.30 -5.33
N SER A 124 2.50 6.19 -4.03
CA SER A 124 3.86 6.05 -3.53
C SER A 124 4.57 4.83 -4.12
N TRP A 125 3.86 3.69 -4.21
CA TRP A 125 4.38 2.47 -4.85
C TRP A 125 4.74 2.71 -6.32
N ILE A 126 3.86 3.36 -7.10
CA ILE A 126 4.12 3.68 -8.52
C ILE A 126 5.35 4.58 -8.66
N LEU A 127 5.42 5.67 -7.89
CA LEU A 127 6.54 6.62 -7.95
C LEU A 127 7.87 6.02 -7.48
N ARG A 128 7.81 4.93 -6.72
CA ARG A 128 8.96 4.16 -6.28
C ARG A 128 9.59 3.34 -7.40
N GLN A 129 8.84 2.96 -8.42
CA GLN A 129 9.33 2.16 -9.54
C GLN A 129 10.30 2.98 -10.42
N PRO A 130 11.27 2.32 -11.08
CA PRO A 130 12.09 2.99 -12.09
C PRO A 130 11.21 3.60 -13.19
N ARG A 131 11.33 4.90 -13.42
CA ARG A 131 10.49 5.65 -14.37
C ARG A 131 8.98 5.62 -14.03
N GLY A 132 8.64 5.41 -12.75
CA GLY A 132 7.25 5.41 -12.29
C GLY A 132 6.60 6.77 -12.46
N ASN A 133 5.45 6.79 -13.15
CA ASN A 133 4.61 7.97 -13.32
C ASN A 133 3.17 7.59 -13.02
N ALA A 134 2.48 8.42 -12.26
CA ALA A 134 1.07 8.23 -11.92
C ALA A 134 0.22 9.27 -12.63
N MET A 135 -0.87 8.83 -13.27
CA MET A 135 -1.89 9.71 -13.84
C MET A 135 -3.16 9.62 -13.01
N LEU A 136 -3.57 10.74 -12.44
CA LEU A 136 -4.76 10.85 -11.60
C LEU A 136 -5.88 11.47 -12.41
N ILE A 137 -6.95 10.70 -12.65
CA ILE A 137 -8.13 11.14 -13.38
C ILE A 137 -9.33 11.17 -12.43
N GLY A 138 -10.09 12.25 -12.44
CA GLY A 138 -11.29 12.39 -11.63
C GLY A 138 -12.23 13.42 -12.25
N VAL A 139 -13.50 13.40 -11.86
CA VAL A 139 -14.49 14.41 -12.23
C VAL A 139 -14.23 15.74 -11.53
N GLY A 140 -14.86 16.82 -12.00
CA GLY A 140 -14.76 18.13 -11.35
C GLY A 140 -15.21 18.06 -9.89
N GLY A 141 -14.44 18.70 -8.99
CA GLY A 141 -14.68 18.65 -7.54
C GLY A 141 -14.10 17.44 -6.80
N SER A 142 -13.40 16.54 -7.48
CA SER A 142 -12.76 15.37 -6.85
C SER A 142 -11.45 15.68 -6.10
N GLY A 143 -11.10 16.96 -5.89
CA GLY A 143 -9.91 17.36 -5.13
C GLY A 143 -8.58 17.18 -5.87
N LYS A 144 -8.58 17.30 -7.19
CA LYS A 144 -7.35 17.26 -8.01
C LYS A 144 -6.49 18.50 -7.80
#